data_dbda0db07dc02fea481c098fbfc5a742
#
_entry.id   dbda0db07dc02fea481c098fbfc5a742
#
_cell.length_a   1.000
_cell.length_b   1.000
_cell.length_c   1.000
_cell.angle_alpha   90.00
_cell.angle_beta   90.00
_cell.angle_gamma   90.00
#
_symmetry.space_group_name_H-M   'P 1'
#
loop_
_entity.id
_entity.type
_entity.pdbx_description
1 polymer ?
#
loop_
_entity_poly.entity_id
_entity_poly.type
_entity_poly.pdbx_seq_one_letter_code
_entity_poly.pdbx_strand_id
1 'polypeptide(L)'
;IPGDIPEDLMDEILPIKEMIDEAVANTSDELLEKYINEEPFTKDEISLALRQGVMSKNLIPVLCGTDQIGIQIILNSMVAFFSAAGDMSNSLIVKNIDKDEEEIIGFDESLPASIFIFKTVADPFVGRTSLFKVVTGTVYSGSSLYNVKEKEVEKISKLYQPIGKELVPVDCLHAGDIGALTKLSYSKTNDTLCIAGYQIIVPEIEFSTPYYGKAIVPVGKSNEEKIANAINKLLEEDLTLKFNSNSETKQQCIYGIGDIHLDTMLNKLKNKFKVEATLEDIKIPYRETIKKSVTQRTRFKKQSGGHGQFGEVEITFEPTHNYDESYVFDEKVFGGAVPKSYFPAVEKGLAESVKSGVLAGYPVLGIKATLVDGSYHTVDSSEMAFKTATMMCFKEAIPKASPALLEPYMKMKVIVDEAYTGDIMSNFNTKRARVIGSDVLSDGLIKIVAEAPMREVMNYAVDLRSITQGQGVFEMEFLDYEFASDAVVREVVNK
;
A
#
# COMPACT_ATOMS: atom_id res chain seq x y z
N ILE A 1 -22.04 48.35 -2.02
CA ILE A 1 -22.07 49.63 -2.74
C ILE A 1 -20.64 50.12 -2.78
N PRO A 2 -20.04 50.40 -3.96
CA PRO A 2 -18.72 51.01 -4.04
C PRO A 2 -18.77 52.36 -3.32
N GLY A 3 -17.84 52.63 -2.44
CA GLY A 3 -17.69 53.87 -1.68
C GLY A 3 -16.23 54.14 -1.43
N ASP A 4 -15.90 55.33 -0.96
CA ASP A 4 -14.55 55.69 -0.55
C ASP A 4 -14.15 54.91 0.68
N ILE A 5 -12.87 54.57 0.78
CA ILE A 5 -12.34 53.89 1.95
C ILE A 5 -12.36 54.86 3.15
N PRO A 6 -12.94 54.49 4.32
CA PRO A 6 -12.89 55.31 5.51
C PRO A 6 -11.44 55.69 5.88
N GLU A 7 -11.22 56.94 6.27
CA GLU A 7 -9.87 57.45 6.59
C GLU A 7 -9.19 56.64 7.73
N ASP A 8 -9.98 56.14 8.69
CA ASP A 8 -9.50 55.35 9.83
C ASP A 8 -9.00 53.95 9.44
N LEU A 9 -9.36 53.45 8.24
CA LEU A 9 -8.89 52.17 7.71
C LEU A 9 -7.73 52.27 6.75
N MET A 10 -7.32 53.49 6.34
CA MET A 10 -6.30 53.69 5.32
C MET A 10 -4.94 53.12 5.79
N ASP A 11 -4.58 53.29 7.05
CA ASP A 11 -3.33 52.76 7.61
C ASP A 11 -3.24 51.23 7.62
N GLU A 12 -4.39 50.53 7.64
CA GLU A 12 -4.47 49.07 7.57
C GLU A 12 -4.48 48.56 6.13
N ILE A 13 -5.07 49.31 5.20
CA ILE A 13 -5.29 48.90 3.81
C ILE A 13 -4.07 49.18 2.92
N LEU A 14 -3.36 50.28 3.16
CA LEU A 14 -2.17 50.64 2.37
C LEU A 14 -1.10 49.52 2.32
N PRO A 15 -0.72 48.91 3.44
CA PRO A 15 0.25 47.80 3.41
C PRO A 15 -0.24 46.58 2.63
N ILE A 16 -1.55 46.30 2.71
CA ILE A 16 -2.17 45.18 1.95
C ILE A 16 -2.13 45.49 0.43
N LYS A 17 -2.41 46.73 0.06
CA LYS A 17 -2.31 47.15 -1.33
C LYS A 17 -0.89 47.05 -1.87
N GLU A 18 0.10 47.50 -1.10
CA GLU A 18 1.51 47.37 -1.46
C GLU A 18 1.92 45.92 -1.66
N MET A 19 1.48 45.01 -0.78
CA MET A 19 1.71 43.57 -0.94
C MET A 19 1.09 43.01 -2.23
N ILE A 20 -0.10 43.47 -2.61
CA ILE A 20 -0.75 43.07 -3.87
C ILE A 20 0.02 43.63 -5.07
N ASP A 21 0.42 44.90 -5.03
CA ASP A 21 1.16 45.56 -6.10
C ASP A 21 2.56 44.89 -6.28
N GLU A 22 3.23 44.54 -5.20
CA GLU A 22 4.49 43.75 -5.24
C GLU A 22 4.27 42.36 -5.83
N ALA A 23 3.21 41.67 -5.41
CA ALA A 23 2.87 40.36 -5.92
C ALA A 23 2.52 40.38 -7.43
N VAL A 24 1.84 41.41 -7.90
CA VAL A 24 1.56 41.67 -9.31
C VAL A 24 2.85 41.93 -10.08
N ALA A 25 3.74 42.79 -9.54
CA ALA A 25 5.03 43.12 -10.16
C ALA A 25 5.88 41.85 -10.40
N ASN A 26 5.88 40.92 -9.46
CA ASN A 26 6.68 39.69 -9.55
C ASN A 26 6.13 38.67 -10.57
N THR A 27 5.02 38.93 -11.28
CA THR A 27 4.46 38.01 -12.27
C THR A 27 5.09 38.14 -13.66
N SER A 28 5.65 39.30 -14.03
CA SER A 28 6.36 39.49 -15.30
C SER A 28 7.39 40.63 -15.22
N ASP A 29 8.40 40.57 -16.10
CA ASP A 29 9.46 41.59 -16.16
C ASP A 29 8.88 42.99 -16.52
N GLU A 30 7.85 43.07 -17.36
CA GLU A 30 7.19 44.33 -17.72
C GLU A 30 6.50 44.99 -16.53
N LEU A 31 5.81 44.19 -15.71
CA LEU A 31 5.13 44.71 -14.52
C LEU A 31 6.13 45.06 -13.42
N LEU A 32 7.23 44.33 -13.32
CA LEU A 32 8.32 44.67 -12.41
C LEU A 32 8.96 46.01 -12.78
N GLU A 33 9.21 46.27 -14.06
CA GLU A 33 9.73 47.56 -14.55
C GLU A 33 8.77 48.71 -14.25
N LYS A 34 7.47 48.55 -14.44
CA LYS A 34 6.46 49.52 -14.05
C LYS A 34 6.47 49.83 -12.55
N TYR A 35 6.56 48.77 -11.73
CA TYR A 35 6.62 48.92 -10.27
C TYR A 35 7.85 49.70 -9.79
N ILE A 36 9.00 49.42 -10.37
CA ILE A 36 10.26 50.14 -10.08
C ILE A 36 10.17 51.59 -10.50
N ASN A 37 9.46 51.91 -11.61
CA ASN A 37 9.25 53.25 -12.13
C ASN A 37 8.11 54.00 -11.41
N GLU A 38 7.49 53.41 -10.40
CA GLU A 38 6.34 53.94 -9.66
C GLU A 38 5.11 54.25 -10.60
N GLU A 39 4.99 53.48 -11.70
CA GLU A 39 3.84 53.62 -12.62
C GLU A 39 2.65 52.81 -12.09
N PRO A 40 1.42 53.35 -12.07
CA PRO A 40 0.26 52.64 -11.55
C PRO A 40 -0.16 51.50 -12.48
N PHE A 41 -0.52 50.36 -11.93
CA PHE A 41 -1.12 49.26 -12.68
C PHE A 41 -2.58 49.54 -13.05
N THR A 42 -2.96 49.12 -14.22
CA THR A 42 -4.35 49.10 -14.64
C THR A 42 -5.11 47.92 -14.01
N LYS A 43 -6.43 48.01 -13.92
CA LYS A 43 -7.25 46.90 -13.37
C LYS A 43 -7.12 45.62 -14.18
N ASP A 44 -6.93 45.71 -15.47
CA ASP A 44 -6.78 44.54 -16.36
C ASP A 44 -5.41 43.88 -16.15
N GLU A 45 -4.33 44.66 -15.98
CA GLU A 45 -3.00 44.13 -15.62
C GLU A 45 -3.02 43.42 -14.27
N ILE A 46 -3.62 44.02 -13.24
CA ILE A 46 -3.76 43.38 -11.92
C ILE A 46 -4.55 42.09 -12.05
N SER A 47 -5.68 42.08 -12.75
CA SER A 47 -6.51 40.89 -12.88
C SER A 47 -5.80 39.75 -13.62
N LEU A 48 -5.10 40.07 -14.71
CA LEU A 48 -4.34 39.10 -15.50
C LEU A 48 -3.14 38.56 -14.70
N ALA A 49 -2.39 39.44 -14.04
CA ALA A 49 -1.23 39.04 -13.21
C ALA A 49 -1.63 38.16 -12.05
N LEU A 50 -2.70 38.50 -11.31
CA LEU A 50 -3.23 37.67 -10.23
C LEU A 50 -3.68 36.30 -10.74
N ARG A 51 -4.36 36.24 -11.87
CA ARG A 51 -4.75 34.95 -12.49
C ARG A 51 -3.54 34.13 -12.87
N GLN A 52 -2.53 34.70 -13.51
CA GLN A 52 -1.29 34.01 -13.88
C GLN A 52 -0.52 33.53 -12.64
N GLY A 53 -0.41 34.36 -11.60
CA GLY A 53 0.22 34.02 -10.34
C GLY A 53 -0.47 32.87 -9.61
N VAL A 54 -1.82 32.83 -9.64
CA VAL A 54 -2.60 31.70 -9.07
C VAL A 54 -2.42 30.44 -9.91
N MET A 55 -2.44 30.54 -11.23
CA MET A 55 -2.23 29.40 -12.14
C MET A 55 -0.82 28.79 -11.99
N SER A 56 0.21 29.61 -11.84
CA SER A 56 1.60 29.20 -11.61
C SER A 56 1.88 28.74 -10.17
N LYS A 57 0.89 28.84 -9.27
CA LYS A 57 0.99 28.55 -7.83
C LYS A 57 1.95 29.48 -7.06
N ASN A 58 2.32 30.61 -7.63
CA ASN A 58 3.15 31.60 -6.96
C ASN A 58 2.34 32.55 -6.07
N LEU A 59 1.02 32.63 -6.30
CA LEU A 59 0.10 33.43 -5.51
C LEU A 59 -1.05 32.59 -4.97
N ILE A 60 -1.42 32.86 -3.72
CA ILE A 60 -2.56 32.23 -3.05
C ILE A 60 -3.50 33.34 -2.61
N PRO A 61 -4.70 33.49 -3.27
CA PRO A 61 -5.67 34.51 -2.86
C PRO A 61 -6.30 34.14 -1.51
N VAL A 62 -6.25 35.06 -0.55
CA VAL A 62 -6.91 34.93 0.74
C VAL A 62 -8.14 35.81 0.77
N LEU A 63 -9.31 35.21 0.94
CA LEU A 63 -10.60 35.89 0.90
C LEU A 63 -11.35 35.67 2.23
N CYS A 64 -12.14 36.65 2.61
CA CYS A 64 -12.96 36.58 3.80
C CYS A 64 -14.45 36.71 3.42
N GLY A 65 -15.28 35.91 4.04
CA GLY A 65 -16.72 35.96 3.82
C GLY A 65 -17.48 35.10 4.83
N THR A 66 -18.78 35.40 4.96
CA THR A 66 -19.73 34.59 5.73
C THR A 66 -20.80 34.00 4.81
N ASP A 67 -21.71 33.23 5.34
CA ASP A 67 -22.87 32.70 4.61
C ASP A 67 -23.79 33.75 3.99
N GLN A 68 -23.73 34.98 4.47
CA GLN A 68 -24.57 36.10 4.01
C GLN A 68 -23.77 37.23 3.38
N ILE A 69 -22.53 37.45 3.82
CA ILE A 69 -21.69 38.58 3.39
C ILE A 69 -20.40 38.03 2.77
N GLY A 70 -20.04 38.56 1.61
CA GLY A 70 -18.79 38.17 0.92
C GLY A 70 -18.88 36.95 0.04
N ILE A 71 -19.96 36.13 0.09
CA ILE A 71 -20.11 34.95 -0.78
C ILE A 71 -19.97 35.30 -2.27
N GLN A 72 -20.54 36.44 -2.66
CA GLN A 72 -20.44 36.91 -4.06
C GLN A 72 -19.00 37.27 -4.45
N ILE A 73 -18.22 37.81 -3.52
CA ILE A 73 -16.80 38.11 -3.73
C ILE A 73 -16.01 36.82 -3.92
N ILE A 74 -16.27 35.82 -3.09
CA ILE A 74 -15.62 34.50 -3.20
C ILE A 74 -15.93 33.86 -4.55
N LEU A 75 -17.21 33.82 -4.95
CA LEU A 75 -17.62 33.25 -6.25
C LEU A 75 -17.01 34.00 -7.43
N ASN A 76 -17.02 35.33 -7.39
CA ASN A 76 -16.41 36.16 -8.45
C ASN A 76 -14.90 35.95 -8.52
N SER A 77 -14.23 35.80 -7.37
CA SER A 77 -12.79 35.52 -7.33
C SER A 77 -12.45 34.11 -7.86
N MET A 78 -13.30 33.13 -7.63
CA MET A 78 -13.15 31.80 -8.26
C MET A 78 -13.20 31.91 -9.78
N VAL A 79 -14.17 32.65 -10.32
CA VAL A 79 -14.29 32.84 -11.76
C VAL A 79 -13.11 33.65 -12.33
N ALA A 80 -12.64 34.66 -11.60
CA ALA A 80 -11.55 35.51 -12.04
C ALA A 80 -10.18 34.84 -12.04
N PHE A 81 -9.89 34.03 -11.01
CA PHE A 81 -8.54 33.55 -10.76
C PHE A 81 -8.33 32.07 -11.07
N PHE A 82 -9.37 31.22 -11.01
CA PHE A 82 -9.19 29.80 -11.28
C PHE A 82 -9.13 29.54 -12.78
N SER A 83 -8.23 28.62 -13.16
CA SER A 83 -8.08 28.17 -14.55
C SER A 83 -9.26 27.29 -14.98
N ALA A 84 -9.76 27.52 -16.18
CA ALA A 84 -10.63 26.58 -16.88
C ALA A 84 -9.79 25.46 -17.53
N ALA A 85 -10.44 24.38 -17.95
CA ALA A 85 -9.76 23.27 -18.64
C ALA A 85 -9.03 23.74 -19.91
N GLY A 86 -9.61 24.67 -20.65
CA GLY A 86 -8.99 25.27 -21.85
C GLY A 86 -7.73 26.10 -21.59
N ASP A 87 -7.58 26.68 -20.40
CA ASP A 87 -6.36 27.39 -20.00
C ASP A 87 -5.16 26.46 -19.79
N MET A 88 -5.43 25.18 -19.57
CA MET A 88 -4.45 24.11 -19.35
C MET A 88 -4.11 23.36 -20.65
N SER A 89 -4.28 23.99 -21.79
CA SER A 89 -3.92 23.43 -23.10
C SER A 89 -2.44 23.08 -23.16
N ASN A 90 -2.12 21.94 -23.79
CA ASN A 90 -0.76 21.38 -23.95
C ASN A 90 -0.03 21.01 -22.64
N SER A 91 -0.76 20.56 -21.61
CA SER A 91 -0.16 20.24 -20.31
C SER A 91 -0.16 18.76 -19.96
N LEU A 92 -0.85 17.91 -20.73
CA LEU A 92 -0.95 16.48 -20.44
C LEU A 92 -0.06 15.66 -21.37
N ILE A 93 0.92 14.96 -20.81
CA ILE A 93 1.74 13.99 -21.54
C ILE A 93 0.96 12.68 -21.57
N VAL A 94 0.73 12.11 -22.74
CA VAL A 94 0.06 10.82 -22.95
C VAL A 94 0.91 9.93 -23.81
N LYS A 95 0.79 8.61 -23.64
CA LYS A 95 1.40 7.64 -24.55
C LYS A 95 0.42 7.31 -25.67
N ASN A 96 0.76 7.63 -26.92
CA ASN A 96 0.01 7.19 -28.10
C ASN A 96 0.43 5.76 -28.46
N ILE A 97 -0.50 4.81 -28.33
CA ILE A 97 -0.20 3.38 -28.56
C ILE A 97 -0.06 3.07 -30.05
N ASP A 98 -0.82 3.76 -30.91
CA ASP A 98 -0.80 3.53 -32.36
C ASP A 98 0.55 3.95 -32.98
N LYS A 99 1.22 4.96 -32.38
CA LYS A 99 2.53 5.49 -32.83
C LYS A 99 3.70 5.03 -31.95
N ASP A 100 3.43 4.47 -30.78
CA ASP A 100 4.40 4.14 -29.71
C ASP A 100 5.28 5.33 -29.27
N GLU A 101 4.69 6.52 -29.22
CA GLU A 101 5.35 7.79 -28.87
C GLU A 101 4.62 8.51 -27.75
N GLU A 102 5.32 9.37 -27.02
CA GLU A 102 4.71 10.30 -26.09
C GLU A 102 4.26 11.55 -26.83
N GLU A 103 3.03 11.99 -26.60
CA GLU A 103 2.43 13.19 -27.15
C GLU A 103 2.00 14.14 -26.03
N ILE A 104 2.20 15.43 -26.24
CA ILE A 104 1.66 16.46 -25.34
C ILE A 104 0.33 16.91 -25.92
N ILE A 105 -0.75 16.70 -25.17
CA ILE A 105 -2.09 17.07 -25.58
C ILE A 105 -2.74 18.07 -24.62
N GLY A 106 -3.70 18.83 -25.13
CA GLY A 106 -4.60 19.66 -24.33
C GLY A 106 -6.01 19.10 -24.31
N PHE A 107 -6.91 19.79 -23.62
CA PHE A 107 -8.34 19.51 -23.66
C PHE A 107 -8.93 20.07 -24.97
N ASP A 108 -8.88 19.28 -26.03
CA ASP A 108 -9.27 19.66 -27.37
C ASP A 108 -10.50 18.84 -27.83
N GLU A 109 -11.61 19.54 -28.10
CA GLU A 109 -12.86 18.94 -28.56
C GLU A 109 -12.79 18.44 -30.01
N SER A 110 -11.83 18.92 -30.81
CA SER A 110 -11.67 18.51 -32.21
C SER A 110 -11.01 17.15 -32.38
N LEU A 111 -10.33 16.65 -31.35
CA LEU A 111 -9.70 15.34 -31.34
C LEU A 111 -10.73 14.23 -31.11
N PRO A 112 -10.40 12.98 -31.48
CA PRO A 112 -11.24 11.83 -31.14
C PRO A 112 -11.44 11.68 -29.63
N ALA A 113 -12.63 11.20 -29.20
CA ALA A 113 -13.00 11.15 -27.80
C ALA A 113 -12.14 10.17 -26.99
N SER A 114 -11.65 10.66 -25.86
CA SER A 114 -11.00 9.83 -24.82
C SER A 114 -11.38 10.30 -23.43
N ILE A 115 -11.44 9.35 -22.48
CA ILE A 115 -11.73 9.63 -21.07
C ILE A 115 -10.70 8.92 -20.17
N PHE A 116 -10.45 9.51 -19.02
CA PHE A 116 -9.62 8.92 -17.96
C PHE A 116 -10.42 8.75 -16.68
N ILE A 117 -10.48 7.53 -16.18
CA ILE A 117 -11.20 7.20 -14.93
C ILE A 117 -10.27 7.49 -13.76
N PHE A 118 -10.53 8.58 -13.03
CA PHE A 118 -9.67 9.00 -11.93
C PHE A 118 -10.16 8.55 -10.55
N LYS A 119 -11.43 8.09 -10.45
CA LYS A 119 -12.00 7.66 -9.16
C LYS A 119 -13.16 6.68 -9.36
N THR A 120 -13.23 5.68 -8.50
CA THR A 120 -14.37 4.79 -8.39
C THR A 120 -15.03 4.97 -7.03
N VAL A 121 -16.38 4.99 -6.99
CA VAL A 121 -17.19 5.02 -5.77
C VAL A 121 -18.08 3.81 -5.75
N ALA A 122 -17.99 3.01 -4.71
CA ALA A 122 -18.83 1.84 -4.52
C ALA A 122 -20.08 2.21 -3.72
N ASP A 123 -21.24 2.33 -4.37
CA ASP A 123 -22.51 2.58 -3.70
C ASP A 123 -23.25 1.25 -3.43
N PRO A 124 -23.78 1.03 -2.22
CA PRO A 124 -24.51 -0.21 -1.89
C PRO A 124 -25.76 -0.46 -2.75
N PHE A 125 -26.39 0.60 -3.26
CA PHE A 125 -27.66 0.53 -4.01
C PHE A 125 -27.46 0.67 -5.51
N VAL A 126 -26.67 1.67 -5.94
CA VAL A 126 -26.40 1.95 -7.35
C VAL A 126 -25.32 1.02 -7.91
N GLY A 127 -24.49 0.48 -7.04
CA GLY A 127 -23.31 -0.30 -7.40
C GLY A 127 -22.09 0.58 -7.65
N ARG A 128 -21.23 0.17 -8.58
CA ARG A 128 -20.00 0.89 -8.92
C ARG A 128 -20.30 2.09 -9.80
N THR A 129 -19.87 3.28 -9.38
CA THR A 129 -19.88 4.51 -10.14
C THR A 129 -18.45 4.95 -10.40
N SER A 130 -18.06 5.09 -11.65
CA SER A 130 -16.73 5.54 -12.08
C SER A 130 -16.79 7.00 -12.48
N LEU A 131 -16.05 7.86 -11.77
CA LEU A 131 -15.86 9.26 -12.12
C LEU A 131 -14.70 9.37 -13.12
N PHE A 132 -14.91 10.12 -14.17
CA PHE A 132 -13.92 10.30 -15.23
C PHE A 132 -13.82 11.76 -15.66
N LYS A 133 -12.70 12.10 -16.26
CA LYS A 133 -12.50 13.35 -16.98
C LYS A 133 -12.45 13.07 -18.48
N VAL A 134 -13.14 13.87 -19.28
CA VAL A 134 -12.97 13.84 -20.73
C VAL A 134 -11.65 14.50 -21.06
N VAL A 135 -10.74 13.74 -21.68
CA VAL A 135 -9.39 14.21 -22.01
C VAL A 135 -9.40 14.92 -23.36
N THR A 136 -9.99 14.28 -24.36
CA THR A 136 -10.11 14.82 -25.71
C THR A 136 -11.51 14.55 -26.28
N GLY A 137 -11.93 15.35 -27.24
CA GLY A 137 -13.16 15.17 -28.00
C GLY A 137 -14.43 15.34 -27.19
N THR A 138 -15.50 14.73 -27.67
CA THR A 138 -16.84 14.77 -27.06
C THR A 138 -17.34 13.34 -26.89
N VAL A 139 -17.77 12.99 -25.68
CA VAL A 139 -18.34 11.67 -25.36
C VAL A 139 -19.87 11.78 -25.34
N TYR A 140 -20.54 10.84 -26.00
CA TYR A 140 -22.00 10.79 -26.11
C TYR A 140 -22.59 9.62 -25.33
N SER A 141 -23.77 9.83 -24.78
CA SER A 141 -24.60 8.77 -24.23
C SER A 141 -24.93 7.74 -25.33
N GLY A 142 -24.85 6.44 -25.03
CA GLY A 142 -25.06 5.39 -26.02
C GLY A 142 -23.81 5.00 -26.84
N SER A 143 -22.69 5.69 -26.70
CA SER A 143 -21.45 5.38 -27.42
C SER A 143 -20.76 4.13 -26.84
N SER A 144 -19.74 3.65 -27.53
CA SER A 144 -18.85 2.57 -27.06
C SER A 144 -17.42 3.09 -27.06
N LEU A 145 -16.72 2.86 -25.96
CA LEU A 145 -15.30 3.22 -25.83
C LEU A 145 -14.48 1.96 -25.58
N TYR A 146 -13.27 1.95 -26.09
CA TYR A 146 -12.31 0.87 -25.94
C TYR A 146 -11.39 1.15 -24.75
N ASN A 147 -11.33 0.22 -23.79
CA ASN A 147 -10.36 0.25 -22.70
C ASN A 147 -9.01 -0.23 -23.24
N VAL A 148 -8.04 0.65 -23.30
CA VAL A 148 -6.74 0.37 -23.93
C VAL A 148 -5.93 -0.65 -23.12
N LYS A 149 -6.05 -0.63 -21.78
CA LYS A 149 -5.32 -1.52 -20.87
C LYS A 149 -5.91 -2.92 -20.84
N GLU A 150 -7.22 -3.02 -20.63
CA GLU A 150 -7.93 -4.31 -20.53
C GLU A 150 -8.22 -4.92 -21.91
N LYS A 151 -8.11 -4.14 -23.01
CA LYS A 151 -8.37 -4.53 -24.39
C LYS A 151 -9.82 -4.97 -24.64
N GLU A 152 -10.75 -4.33 -23.92
CA GLU A 152 -12.18 -4.64 -23.94
C GLU A 152 -13.00 -3.39 -24.31
N VAL A 153 -14.18 -3.62 -24.87
CA VAL A 153 -15.10 -2.52 -25.24
C VAL A 153 -16.13 -2.30 -24.13
N GLU A 154 -16.19 -1.08 -23.64
CA GLU A 154 -17.22 -0.63 -22.70
C GLU A 154 -18.35 0.09 -23.42
N LYS A 155 -19.58 -0.38 -23.20
CA LYS A 155 -20.77 0.28 -23.72
C LYS A 155 -21.31 1.30 -22.73
N ILE A 156 -21.28 2.58 -23.12
CA ILE A 156 -21.78 3.68 -22.30
C ILE A 156 -23.29 3.84 -22.51
N SER A 157 -24.08 3.13 -21.71
CA SER A 157 -25.54 3.18 -21.86
C SER A 157 -26.15 4.52 -21.45
N LYS A 158 -25.60 5.15 -20.41
CA LYS A 158 -26.00 6.49 -19.91
C LYS A 158 -24.79 7.24 -19.42
N LEU A 159 -24.80 8.53 -19.68
CA LEU A 159 -23.79 9.49 -19.25
C LEU A 159 -24.38 10.41 -18.19
N TYR A 160 -23.61 10.68 -17.15
CA TYR A 160 -24.07 11.53 -16.05
C TYR A 160 -23.07 12.64 -15.74
N GLN A 161 -23.59 13.78 -15.32
CA GLN A 161 -22.83 14.85 -14.68
C GLN A 161 -23.07 14.78 -13.17
N PRO A 162 -22.00 14.61 -12.35
CA PRO A 162 -22.15 14.59 -10.90
C PRO A 162 -22.34 16.01 -10.36
N ILE A 163 -23.46 16.24 -9.65
CA ILE A 163 -23.76 17.51 -8.97
C ILE A 163 -24.01 17.20 -7.49
N GLY A 164 -22.98 17.40 -6.66
CA GLY A 164 -23.02 16.98 -5.27
C GLY A 164 -23.22 15.47 -5.13
N LYS A 165 -24.35 15.04 -4.58
CA LYS A 165 -24.70 13.61 -4.43
C LYS A 165 -25.55 13.05 -5.58
N GLU A 166 -26.01 13.91 -6.48
CA GLU A 166 -26.91 13.54 -7.55
C GLU A 166 -26.14 13.27 -8.86
N LEU A 167 -26.62 12.31 -9.62
CA LEU A 167 -26.13 12.00 -10.97
C LEU A 167 -27.17 12.47 -11.97
N VAL A 168 -26.93 13.61 -12.60
CA VAL A 168 -27.84 14.20 -13.59
C VAL A 168 -27.53 13.60 -14.96
N PRO A 169 -28.49 12.94 -15.65
CA PRO A 169 -28.26 12.42 -16.99
C PRO A 169 -28.00 13.54 -17.99
N VAL A 170 -27.02 13.33 -18.88
CA VAL A 170 -26.67 14.25 -19.95
C VAL A 170 -26.47 13.50 -21.25
N ASP A 171 -26.65 14.19 -22.39
CA ASP A 171 -26.49 13.59 -23.70
C ASP A 171 -25.02 13.52 -24.14
N CYS A 172 -24.22 14.49 -23.77
CA CYS A 172 -22.80 14.56 -24.08
C CYS A 172 -22.00 15.29 -23.00
N LEU A 173 -20.67 15.06 -22.98
CA LEU A 173 -19.67 15.79 -22.21
C LEU A 173 -18.48 16.09 -23.11
N HIS A 174 -17.89 17.27 -22.94
CA HIS A 174 -16.83 17.82 -23.76
C HIS A 174 -15.45 17.70 -23.08
N ALA A 175 -14.39 17.84 -23.86
CA ALA A 175 -13.01 17.85 -23.35
C ALA A 175 -12.86 18.81 -22.16
N GLY A 176 -12.33 18.30 -21.04
CA GLY A 176 -12.19 19.01 -19.77
C GLY A 176 -13.34 18.80 -18.78
N ASP A 177 -14.50 18.31 -19.22
CA ASP A 177 -15.63 18.02 -18.34
C ASP A 177 -15.37 16.80 -17.45
N ILE A 178 -16.01 16.81 -16.28
CA ILE A 178 -16.06 15.67 -15.36
C ILE A 178 -17.42 15.01 -15.47
N GLY A 179 -17.41 13.69 -15.71
CA GLY A 179 -18.60 12.88 -15.82
C GLY A 179 -18.58 11.67 -14.90
N ALA A 180 -19.69 10.94 -14.90
CA ALA A 180 -19.82 9.68 -14.18
C ALA A 180 -20.43 8.60 -15.08
N LEU A 181 -19.90 7.38 -14.96
CA LEU A 181 -20.41 6.17 -15.58
C LEU A 181 -20.79 5.14 -14.52
N THR A 182 -21.85 4.42 -14.77
CA THR A 182 -22.29 3.33 -13.87
C THR A 182 -22.20 1.98 -14.57
N LYS A 183 -21.94 0.93 -13.79
CA LYS A 183 -21.99 -0.46 -14.28
C LYS A 183 -20.99 -0.78 -15.39
N LEU A 184 -19.81 -0.18 -15.38
CA LEU A 184 -18.71 -0.61 -16.24
C LEU A 184 -18.33 -2.06 -15.90
N SER A 185 -18.05 -2.89 -16.92
CA SER A 185 -17.78 -4.31 -16.74
C SER A 185 -16.30 -4.59 -16.50
N TYR A 186 -15.43 -3.90 -17.21
CA TYR A 186 -13.99 -4.19 -17.25
C TYR A 186 -13.15 -3.06 -16.67
N SER A 187 -13.67 -1.82 -16.75
CA SER A 187 -12.87 -0.63 -16.46
C SER A 187 -12.88 -0.24 -14.99
N LYS A 188 -11.76 0.30 -14.52
CA LYS A 188 -11.49 0.69 -13.13
C LYS A 188 -10.73 2.02 -13.07
N THR A 189 -10.43 2.51 -11.89
CA THR A 189 -9.60 3.71 -11.67
C THR A 189 -8.22 3.49 -12.32
N ASN A 190 -7.67 4.54 -12.94
CA ASN A 190 -6.46 4.57 -13.76
C ASN A 190 -6.61 3.99 -15.17
N ASP A 191 -7.81 3.66 -15.61
CA ASP A 191 -8.00 3.23 -16.99
C ASP A 191 -8.33 4.41 -17.92
N THR A 192 -7.75 4.36 -19.11
CA THR A 192 -8.07 5.27 -20.21
C THR A 192 -8.95 4.54 -21.22
N LEU A 193 -10.09 5.16 -21.58
CA LEU A 193 -11.00 4.63 -22.57
C LEU A 193 -11.02 5.59 -23.78
N CYS A 194 -10.88 5.03 -24.97
CA CYS A 194 -10.79 5.80 -26.22
C CYS A 194 -11.82 5.34 -27.25
N ILE A 195 -12.11 6.19 -28.21
CA ILE A 195 -12.85 5.76 -29.39
C ILE A 195 -11.96 4.84 -30.26
N ALA A 196 -12.57 3.92 -31.00
CA ALA A 196 -11.83 3.01 -31.87
C ALA A 196 -10.99 3.79 -32.92
N GLY A 197 -9.71 3.41 -33.06
CA GLY A 197 -8.78 4.03 -34.02
C GLY A 197 -8.02 5.26 -33.49
N TYR A 198 -8.18 5.59 -32.20
CA TYR A 198 -7.35 6.57 -31.51
C TYR A 198 -7.05 6.07 -30.08
N GLN A 199 -5.87 5.48 -29.89
CA GLN A 199 -5.53 4.84 -28.63
C GLN A 199 -4.42 5.61 -27.92
N ILE A 200 -4.82 6.32 -26.86
CA ILE A 200 -3.89 6.98 -25.94
C ILE A 200 -4.01 6.39 -24.55
N ILE A 201 -2.93 6.47 -23.78
CA ILE A 201 -2.90 6.14 -22.35
C ILE A 201 -2.50 7.39 -21.59
N VAL A 202 -3.37 7.82 -20.69
CA VAL A 202 -3.06 8.85 -19.70
C VAL A 202 -2.21 8.20 -18.60
N PRO A 203 -1.14 8.86 -18.12
CA PRO A 203 -0.33 8.36 -17.02
C PRO A 203 -1.18 8.01 -15.80
N GLU A 204 -0.87 6.89 -15.18
CA GLU A 204 -1.58 6.44 -13.99
C GLU A 204 -1.32 7.39 -12.82
N ILE A 205 -2.33 7.61 -11.99
CA ILE A 205 -2.17 8.30 -10.71
C ILE A 205 -1.41 7.35 -9.79
N GLU A 206 -0.28 7.81 -9.28
CA GLU A 206 0.50 7.08 -8.29
C GLU A 206 -0.17 7.20 -6.91
N PHE A 207 -0.58 6.08 -6.35
CA PHE A 207 -1.17 6.01 -5.03
C PHE A 207 -0.12 5.58 -4.00
N SER A 208 -0.22 6.13 -2.79
CA SER A 208 0.65 5.75 -1.69
C SER A 208 0.51 4.27 -1.35
N THR A 209 1.64 3.58 -1.20
CA THR A 209 1.65 2.17 -0.81
C THR A 209 1.21 2.01 0.66
N PRO A 210 0.25 1.12 0.94
CA PRO A 210 -0.23 0.91 2.30
C PRO A 210 0.73 0.03 3.11
N TYR A 211 1.46 0.61 4.04
CA TYR A 211 2.38 -0.12 4.94
C TYR A 211 1.86 -0.31 6.36
N TYR A 212 0.85 0.46 6.78
CA TYR A 212 0.26 0.32 8.10
C TYR A 212 -0.79 -0.80 8.10
N GLY A 213 -0.49 -1.92 8.76
CA GLY A 213 -1.32 -3.11 8.76
C GLY A 213 -1.96 -3.42 10.09
N LYS A 214 -3.21 -3.91 10.07
CA LYS A 214 -3.92 -4.48 11.21
C LYS A 214 -4.67 -5.74 10.79
N ALA A 215 -4.89 -6.64 11.74
CA ALA A 215 -5.81 -7.75 11.55
C ALA A 215 -7.24 -7.26 11.74
N ILE A 216 -8.13 -7.58 10.79
CA ILE A 216 -9.55 -7.22 10.89
C ILE A 216 -10.36 -8.40 11.39
N VAL A 217 -11.15 -8.17 12.44
CA VAL A 217 -11.96 -9.19 13.10
C VAL A 217 -13.43 -8.77 13.04
N PRO A 218 -14.29 -9.53 12.34
CA PRO A 218 -15.73 -9.23 12.29
C PRO A 218 -16.39 -9.43 13.65
N VAL A 219 -17.30 -8.53 14.02
CA VAL A 219 -18.06 -8.63 15.26
C VAL A 219 -19.32 -9.45 15.01
N GLY A 220 -19.33 -10.72 15.47
CA GLY A 220 -20.45 -11.66 15.33
C GLY A 220 -20.54 -12.35 13.99
N LYS A 221 -21.11 -13.56 13.99
CA LYS A 221 -21.18 -14.47 12.83
C LYS A 221 -21.83 -13.88 11.58
N SER A 222 -22.85 -13.03 11.71
CA SER A 222 -23.50 -12.41 10.56
C SER A 222 -22.61 -11.46 9.77
N ASN A 223 -21.54 -10.97 10.36
CA ASN A 223 -20.58 -10.10 9.71
C ASN A 223 -19.44 -10.89 9.02
N GLU A 224 -19.13 -12.12 9.45
CA GLU A 224 -18.10 -12.96 8.85
C GLU A 224 -18.36 -13.22 7.36
N GLU A 225 -19.61 -13.47 6.97
CA GLU A 225 -19.99 -13.73 5.57
C GLU A 225 -19.98 -12.45 4.70
N LYS A 226 -20.26 -11.30 5.31
CA LYS A 226 -20.45 -10.03 4.60
C LYS A 226 -19.17 -9.21 4.48
N ILE A 227 -18.21 -9.41 5.41
CA ILE A 227 -17.02 -8.56 5.52
C ILE A 227 -16.15 -8.61 4.28
N ALA A 228 -15.93 -9.80 3.72
CA ALA A 228 -15.08 -9.95 2.53
C ALA A 228 -15.65 -9.20 1.32
N ASN A 229 -16.97 -9.28 1.09
CA ASN A 229 -17.63 -8.54 0.01
C ASN A 229 -17.60 -7.02 0.23
N ALA A 230 -17.76 -6.57 1.48
CA ALA A 230 -17.69 -5.15 1.82
C ALA A 230 -16.28 -4.59 1.66
N ILE A 231 -15.26 -5.35 2.10
CA ILE A 231 -13.84 -4.98 1.90
C ILE A 231 -13.51 -4.92 0.41
N ASN A 232 -13.89 -5.92 -0.39
CA ASN A 232 -13.60 -5.91 -1.83
C ASN A 232 -14.17 -4.66 -2.52
N LYS A 233 -15.38 -4.22 -2.14
CA LYS A 233 -15.94 -2.97 -2.66
C LYS A 233 -15.16 -1.73 -2.21
N LEU A 234 -14.62 -1.72 -0.99
CA LEU A 234 -13.75 -0.63 -0.52
C LEU A 234 -12.40 -0.61 -1.22
N LEU A 235 -11.83 -1.78 -1.56
CA LEU A 235 -10.59 -1.88 -2.35
C LEU A 235 -10.76 -1.36 -3.78
N GLU A 236 -11.95 -1.48 -4.36
CA GLU A 236 -12.28 -0.86 -5.66
C GLU A 236 -12.38 0.67 -5.57
N GLU A 237 -12.83 1.19 -4.41
CA GLU A 237 -13.00 2.62 -4.16
C GLU A 237 -11.69 3.29 -3.76
N ASP A 238 -10.84 2.60 -3.02
CA ASP A 238 -9.63 3.13 -2.40
C ASP A 238 -8.42 2.24 -2.69
N LEU A 239 -7.61 2.66 -3.65
CA LEU A 239 -6.41 1.94 -4.10
C LEU A 239 -5.24 2.04 -3.11
N THR A 240 -5.37 2.84 -2.05
CA THR A 240 -4.41 2.90 -0.94
C THR A 240 -4.74 1.90 0.17
N LEU A 241 -5.74 1.03 -0.04
CA LEU A 241 -6.04 -0.11 0.81
C LEU A 241 -5.51 -1.40 0.18
N LYS A 242 -5.02 -2.32 1.01
CA LYS A 242 -4.65 -3.68 0.60
C LYS A 242 -5.20 -4.68 1.60
N PHE A 243 -5.70 -5.80 1.11
CA PHE A 243 -6.25 -6.87 1.95
C PHE A 243 -5.63 -8.20 1.57
N ASN A 244 -5.20 -8.96 2.56
CA ASN A 244 -4.76 -10.33 2.36
C ASN A 244 -5.17 -11.23 3.53
N SER A 245 -5.19 -12.54 3.26
CA SER A 245 -5.38 -13.56 4.29
C SER A 245 -4.04 -14.24 4.55
N ASN A 246 -3.57 -14.16 5.80
CA ASN A 246 -2.38 -14.87 6.22
C ASN A 246 -2.76 -16.28 6.68
N SER A 247 -2.40 -17.28 5.88
CA SER A 247 -2.73 -18.70 6.15
C SER A 247 -2.01 -19.25 7.37
N GLU A 248 -0.86 -18.71 7.73
CA GLU A 248 -0.07 -19.15 8.89
C GLU A 248 -0.68 -18.65 10.19
N THR A 249 -0.94 -17.35 10.30
CA THR A 249 -1.51 -16.73 11.50
C THR A 249 -3.04 -16.84 11.54
N LYS A 250 -3.65 -17.28 10.44
CA LYS A 250 -5.11 -17.34 10.23
C LYS A 250 -5.80 -15.99 10.44
N GLN A 251 -5.06 -14.91 10.20
CA GLN A 251 -5.57 -13.56 10.30
C GLN A 251 -5.94 -13.01 8.92
N GLN A 252 -7.03 -12.29 8.85
CA GLN A 252 -7.37 -11.41 7.73
C GLN A 252 -6.74 -10.05 8.02
N CYS A 253 -5.82 -9.62 7.14
CA CYS A 253 -5.04 -8.41 7.36
C CYS A 253 -5.47 -7.32 6.37
N ILE A 254 -5.72 -6.14 6.88
CA ILE A 254 -6.00 -4.93 6.11
C ILE A 254 -4.86 -3.95 6.31
N TYR A 255 -4.40 -3.34 5.22
CA TYR A 255 -3.32 -2.36 5.21
C TYR A 255 -3.85 -1.05 4.65
N GLY A 256 -3.39 0.04 5.21
CA GLY A 256 -3.67 1.41 4.79
C GLY A 256 -2.44 2.30 4.98
N ILE A 257 -2.58 3.59 4.71
CA ILE A 257 -1.50 4.56 4.87
C ILE A 257 -1.27 5.00 6.32
N GLY A 258 -2.23 4.73 7.23
CA GLY A 258 -2.12 5.08 8.65
C GLY A 258 -3.35 4.65 9.45
N ASP A 259 -3.31 4.91 10.76
CA ASP A 259 -4.37 4.58 11.72
C ASP A 259 -5.69 5.28 11.40
N ILE A 260 -5.68 6.60 11.16
CA ILE A 260 -6.89 7.38 10.79
C ILE A 260 -7.52 6.84 9.50
N HIS A 261 -6.71 6.38 8.56
CA HIS A 261 -7.20 5.79 7.33
C HIS A 261 -7.98 4.49 7.60
N LEU A 262 -7.43 3.58 8.41
CA LEU A 262 -8.10 2.34 8.78
C LEU A 262 -9.35 2.57 9.64
N ASP A 263 -9.34 3.57 10.53
CA ASP A 263 -10.53 3.99 11.28
C ASP A 263 -11.63 4.54 10.36
N THR A 264 -11.25 5.32 9.35
CA THR A 264 -12.17 5.80 8.32
C THR A 264 -12.77 4.63 7.53
N MET A 265 -11.96 3.64 7.18
CA MET A 265 -12.40 2.41 6.53
C MET A 265 -13.41 1.64 7.40
N LEU A 266 -13.13 1.45 8.71
CA LEU A 266 -14.09 0.83 9.64
C LEU A 266 -15.40 1.60 9.72
N ASN A 267 -15.36 2.93 9.78
CA ASN A 267 -16.54 3.77 9.75
C ASN A 267 -17.35 3.60 8.45
N LYS A 268 -16.68 3.48 7.30
CA LYS A 268 -17.34 3.17 6.02
C LYS A 268 -17.99 1.79 6.06
N LEU A 269 -17.31 0.75 6.57
CA LEU A 269 -17.86 -0.60 6.73
C LEU A 269 -19.15 -0.56 7.56
N LYS A 270 -19.12 0.12 8.71
CA LYS A 270 -20.26 0.24 9.60
C LYS A 270 -21.41 1.05 8.99
N ASN A 271 -21.11 2.26 8.52
CA ASN A 271 -22.15 3.21 8.11
C ASN A 271 -22.72 2.89 6.72
N LYS A 272 -21.86 2.50 5.76
CA LYS A 272 -22.22 2.27 4.35
C LYS A 272 -22.66 0.84 4.10
N PHE A 273 -21.92 -0.15 4.64
CA PHE A 273 -22.16 -1.58 4.36
C PHE A 273 -22.86 -2.32 5.50
N LYS A 274 -23.09 -1.66 6.65
CA LYS A 274 -23.73 -2.26 7.85
C LYS A 274 -22.98 -3.51 8.36
N VAL A 275 -21.64 -3.47 8.27
CA VAL A 275 -20.73 -4.51 8.75
C VAL A 275 -19.90 -3.95 9.88
N GLU A 276 -19.92 -4.59 11.05
CA GLU A 276 -19.10 -4.20 12.21
C GLU A 276 -17.88 -5.11 12.32
N ALA A 277 -16.71 -4.49 12.49
CA ALA A 277 -15.44 -5.15 12.69
C ALA A 277 -14.56 -4.34 13.64
N THR A 278 -13.57 -5.01 14.24
CA THR A 278 -12.52 -4.41 15.06
C THR A 278 -11.16 -4.65 14.43
N LEU A 279 -10.18 -3.84 14.81
CA LEU A 279 -8.79 -4.03 14.41
C LEU A 279 -7.97 -4.55 15.58
N GLU A 280 -7.14 -5.55 15.30
CA GLU A 280 -6.17 -6.12 16.24
C GLU A 280 -4.77 -6.05 15.64
N ASP A 281 -3.74 -6.26 16.47
CA ASP A 281 -2.37 -6.32 15.96
C ASP A 281 -2.14 -7.57 15.13
N ILE A 282 -1.35 -7.43 14.06
CA ILE A 282 -0.90 -8.55 13.25
C ILE A 282 0.09 -9.37 14.08
N LYS A 283 -0.09 -10.68 14.11
CA LYS A 283 0.86 -11.59 14.78
C LYS A 283 2.18 -11.61 14.03
N ILE A 284 3.25 -11.46 14.75
CA ILE A 284 4.61 -11.53 14.19
C ILE A 284 4.88 -12.96 13.74
N PRO A 285 5.30 -13.20 12.50
CA PRO A 285 5.62 -14.54 12.01
C PRO A 285 7.04 -14.95 12.45
N TYR A 286 7.19 -15.22 13.76
CA TYR A 286 8.46 -15.74 14.27
C TYR A 286 8.82 -17.08 13.64
N ARG A 287 10.11 -17.44 13.70
CA ARG A 287 10.64 -18.74 13.27
C ARG A 287 11.50 -19.34 14.36
N GLU A 288 11.75 -20.64 14.25
CA GLU A 288 12.70 -21.32 15.09
C GLU A 288 13.87 -21.85 14.26
N THR A 289 15.02 -22.03 14.87
CA THR A 289 16.19 -22.66 14.27
C THR A 289 17.04 -23.34 15.37
N ILE A 290 18.17 -23.91 14.99
CA ILE A 290 19.14 -24.49 15.91
C ILE A 290 20.50 -23.80 15.80
N LYS A 291 21.26 -23.77 16.91
CA LYS A 291 22.62 -23.17 16.93
C LYS A 291 23.73 -24.20 16.92
N LYS A 292 23.42 -25.45 17.22
CA LYS A 292 24.42 -26.53 17.35
C LYS A 292 24.00 -27.77 16.56
N SER A 293 24.97 -28.49 16.07
CA SER A 293 24.76 -29.83 15.53
C SER A 293 24.43 -30.85 16.62
N VAL A 294 23.54 -31.76 16.31
CA VAL A 294 23.18 -32.89 17.17
C VAL A 294 22.87 -34.14 16.35
N THR A 295 23.34 -35.28 16.79
CA THR A 295 22.94 -36.58 16.25
C THR A 295 22.04 -37.29 17.25
N GLN A 296 20.90 -37.76 16.81
CA GLN A 296 19.92 -38.44 17.64
C GLN A 296 19.48 -39.72 16.95
N ARG A 297 19.49 -40.80 17.75
CA ARG A 297 18.92 -42.09 17.36
C ARG A 297 17.61 -42.31 18.09
N THR A 298 16.54 -42.61 17.34
CA THR A 298 15.20 -42.81 17.91
C THR A 298 14.49 -43.97 17.26
N ARG A 299 13.87 -44.81 18.11
CA ARG A 299 13.13 -46.01 17.70
C ARG A 299 11.66 -45.85 17.99
N PHE A 300 10.84 -46.01 16.94
CA PHE A 300 9.40 -46.20 17.09
C PHE A 300 9.06 -47.68 17.04
N LYS A 301 8.50 -48.22 18.14
CA LYS A 301 7.99 -49.58 18.22
C LYS A 301 6.61 -49.59 18.85
N LYS A 302 5.64 -50.12 18.17
CA LYS A 302 4.27 -50.32 18.69
C LYS A 302 3.79 -51.72 18.33
N GLN A 303 3.31 -52.44 19.33
CA GLN A 303 2.80 -53.78 19.18
C GLN A 303 1.40 -53.83 19.79
N SER A 304 0.38 -53.97 18.92
CA SER A 304 -1.04 -53.98 19.33
C SER A 304 -1.76 -55.09 18.58
N GLY A 305 -1.40 -56.38 18.89
CA GLY A 305 -2.02 -57.59 18.33
C GLY A 305 -1.84 -57.74 16.79
N GLY A 306 -1.30 -58.86 16.32
CA GLY A 306 -1.05 -59.09 14.89
C GLY A 306 0.28 -58.46 14.39
N HIS A 307 0.24 -57.70 13.29
CA HIS A 307 1.43 -57.02 12.76
C HIS A 307 1.82 -55.85 13.65
N GLY A 308 3.12 -55.79 14.07
CA GLY A 308 3.70 -54.65 14.77
C GLY A 308 4.00 -53.47 13.86
N GLN A 309 4.41 -52.34 14.45
CA GLN A 309 4.98 -51.19 13.75
C GLN A 309 6.40 -50.97 14.27
N PHE A 310 7.36 -50.89 13.36
CA PHE A 310 8.76 -50.69 13.71
C PHE A 310 9.44 -49.73 12.71
N GLY A 311 10.19 -48.77 13.25
CA GLY A 311 11.06 -47.91 12.50
C GLY A 311 12.11 -47.30 13.42
N GLU A 312 13.37 -47.31 13.03
CA GLU A 312 14.46 -46.69 13.79
C GLU A 312 15.28 -45.84 12.82
N VAL A 313 15.54 -44.61 13.22
CA VAL A 313 16.33 -43.65 12.45
C VAL A 313 17.40 -43.04 13.36
N GLU A 314 18.56 -42.76 12.78
CA GLU A 314 19.59 -41.92 13.37
C GLU A 314 19.83 -40.75 12.43
N ILE A 315 19.54 -39.54 12.90
CA ILE A 315 19.57 -38.32 12.09
C ILE A 315 20.50 -37.31 12.75
N THR A 316 21.38 -36.72 11.94
CA THR A 316 22.20 -35.57 12.33
C THR A 316 21.50 -34.30 11.86
N PHE A 317 21.21 -33.40 12.79
CA PHE A 317 20.66 -32.08 12.53
C PHE A 317 21.75 -31.03 12.67
N GLU A 318 21.91 -30.16 11.66
CA GLU A 318 22.95 -29.14 11.63
C GLU A 318 22.33 -27.79 11.18
N PRO A 319 22.78 -26.64 11.73
CA PRO A 319 22.32 -25.33 11.22
C PRO A 319 22.92 -25.06 9.83
N THR A 320 22.11 -24.57 8.90
CA THR A 320 22.59 -24.13 7.57
C THR A 320 22.90 -22.64 7.51
N HIS A 321 22.34 -21.85 8.44
CA HIS A 321 22.35 -20.38 8.42
C HIS A 321 21.72 -19.76 7.15
N ASN A 322 21.01 -20.55 6.36
CA ASN A 322 20.16 -20.08 5.27
C ASN A 322 18.70 -20.16 5.73
N TYR A 323 18.06 -19.00 5.94
CA TYR A 323 16.68 -18.92 6.43
C TYR A 323 15.64 -18.78 5.32
N ASP A 324 16.04 -18.83 4.06
CA ASP A 324 15.12 -18.89 2.91
C ASP A 324 14.47 -20.27 2.79
N GLU A 325 15.13 -21.30 3.34
CA GLU A 325 14.67 -22.69 3.27
C GLU A 325 14.38 -23.24 4.66
N SER A 326 13.31 -24.02 4.78
CA SER A 326 12.98 -24.67 6.06
C SER A 326 13.99 -25.74 6.41
N TYR A 327 14.29 -26.63 5.48
CA TYR A 327 15.24 -27.71 5.69
C TYR A 327 15.89 -28.18 4.39
N VAL A 328 17.07 -28.80 4.55
CA VAL A 328 17.74 -29.61 3.53
C VAL A 328 17.79 -31.05 4.03
N PHE A 329 17.27 -32.00 3.24
CA PHE A 329 17.38 -33.43 3.57
C PHE A 329 18.52 -34.07 2.78
N ASP A 330 19.35 -34.86 3.49
CA ASP A 330 20.48 -35.61 2.93
C ASP A 330 20.49 -37.03 3.48
N GLU A 331 21.13 -37.97 2.79
CA GLU A 331 21.25 -39.36 3.22
C GLU A 331 22.69 -39.85 3.10
N LYS A 332 23.18 -40.52 4.15
CA LYS A 332 24.52 -41.14 4.23
C LYS A 332 24.45 -42.53 4.85
N VAL A 333 23.34 -43.23 4.64
CA VAL A 333 23.14 -44.58 5.19
C VAL A 333 24.09 -45.58 4.57
N PHE A 334 24.86 -46.28 5.39
CA PHE A 334 25.78 -47.33 4.96
C PHE A 334 25.18 -48.74 5.15
N GLY A 335 25.53 -49.70 4.26
CA GLY A 335 25.18 -51.10 4.40
C GLY A 335 23.69 -51.45 4.32
N GLY A 336 22.82 -50.51 3.90
CA GLY A 336 21.37 -50.81 3.78
C GLY A 336 20.62 -50.90 5.10
N ALA A 337 21.14 -50.29 6.16
CA ALA A 337 20.53 -50.26 7.50
C ALA A 337 19.10 -49.70 7.47
N VAL A 338 18.81 -48.74 6.59
CA VAL A 338 17.48 -48.30 6.23
C VAL A 338 17.28 -48.52 4.74
N PRO A 339 16.30 -49.30 4.27
CA PRO A 339 16.00 -49.46 2.84
C PRO A 339 15.65 -48.15 2.18
N LYS A 340 16.17 -47.90 0.97
CA LYS A 340 15.92 -46.65 0.18
C LYS A 340 14.44 -46.34 -0.01
N SER A 341 13.59 -47.36 -0.06
CA SER A 341 12.13 -47.19 -0.15
C SER A 341 11.50 -46.38 1.00
N TYR A 342 12.18 -46.30 2.16
CA TYR A 342 11.70 -45.55 3.32
C TYR A 342 12.26 -44.16 3.44
N PHE A 343 13.26 -43.74 2.62
CA PHE A 343 13.79 -42.37 2.63
C PHE A 343 12.74 -41.30 2.38
N PRO A 344 11.81 -41.46 1.43
CA PRO A 344 10.70 -40.48 1.25
C PRO A 344 9.80 -40.37 2.46
N ALA A 345 9.65 -41.45 3.25
CA ALA A 345 8.86 -41.42 4.47
C ALA A 345 9.56 -40.68 5.61
N VAL A 346 10.90 -40.83 5.70
CA VAL A 346 11.75 -40.06 6.63
C VAL A 346 11.65 -38.56 6.28
N GLU A 347 11.83 -38.20 5.02
CA GLU A 347 11.71 -36.82 4.58
C GLU A 347 10.31 -36.21 4.80
N LYS A 348 9.25 -36.98 4.55
CA LYS A 348 7.86 -36.56 4.87
C LYS A 348 7.68 -36.32 6.39
N GLY A 349 8.32 -37.16 7.23
CA GLY A 349 8.34 -37.00 8.69
C GLY A 349 9.04 -35.69 9.11
N LEU A 350 10.15 -35.36 8.47
CA LEU A 350 10.88 -34.10 8.66
C LEU A 350 10.04 -32.89 8.21
N ALA A 351 9.50 -32.94 6.99
CA ALA A 351 8.65 -31.89 6.43
C ALA A 351 7.44 -31.54 7.31
N GLU A 352 6.91 -32.53 8.03
CA GLU A 352 5.82 -32.32 8.98
C GLU A 352 6.33 -31.73 10.30
N SER A 353 7.51 -32.17 10.76
CA SER A 353 8.10 -31.72 12.00
C SER A 353 8.53 -30.26 11.98
N VAL A 354 9.08 -29.78 10.86
CA VAL A 354 9.55 -28.38 10.72
C VAL A 354 8.41 -27.35 10.69
N LYS A 355 7.17 -27.78 10.50
CA LYS A 355 6.00 -26.87 10.53
C LYS A 355 5.72 -26.30 11.93
N SER A 356 6.20 -26.98 12.98
CA SER A 356 6.00 -26.56 14.36
C SER A 356 7.22 -26.92 15.19
N GLY A 357 8.01 -25.93 15.53
CA GLY A 357 9.20 -26.08 16.34
C GLY A 357 8.90 -26.44 17.80
N VAL A 358 9.94 -26.69 18.55
CA VAL A 358 9.84 -27.20 19.95
C VAL A 358 9.99 -26.13 21.01
N LEU A 359 10.41 -24.90 20.62
CA LEU A 359 10.66 -23.80 21.56
C LEU A 359 9.37 -23.02 21.88
N ALA A 360 8.67 -22.58 20.86
CA ALA A 360 7.43 -21.82 20.97
C ALA A 360 6.37 -22.25 19.94
N GLY A 361 6.64 -23.29 19.15
CA GLY A 361 5.72 -23.84 18.16
C GLY A 361 5.73 -23.14 16.81
N TYR A 362 6.68 -22.25 16.55
CA TYR A 362 6.81 -21.59 15.25
C TYR A 362 7.50 -22.51 14.22
N PRO A 363 7.26 -22.29 12.91
CA PRO A 363 7.94 -23.05 11.86
C PRO A 363 9.46 -22.93 11.97
N VAL A 364 10.16 -24.04 11.67
CA VAL A 364 11.62 -24.12 11.75
C VAL A 364 12.24 -23.80 10.39
N LEU A 365 13.30 -22.99 10.39
CA LEU A 365 14.09 -22.63 9.23
C LEU A 365 15.57 -22.97 9.42
N GLY A 366 16.28 -23.15 8.31
CA GLY A 366 17.73 -23.19 8.28
C GLY A 366 18.33 -24.42 8.95
N ILE A 367 17.75 -25.62 8.76
CA ILE A 367 18.31 -26.87 9.26
C ILE A 367 18.67 -27.82 8.12
N LYS A 368 19.77 -28.54 8.27
CA LYS A 368 20.12 -29.72 7.46
C LYS A 368 19.90 -30.96 8.30
N ALA A 369 19.13 -31.92 7.79
CA ALA A 369 18.88 -33.20 8.39
C ALA A 369 19.50 -34.30 7.55
N THR A 370 20.53 -34.98 8.07
CA THR A 370 21.22 -36.08 7.39
C THR A 370 20.86 -37.40 8.05
N LEU A 371 20.17 -38.28 7.33
CA LEU A 371 19.94 -39.65 7.78
C LEU A 371 21.26 -40.44 7.68
N VAL A 372 21.81 -40.84 8.84
CA VAL A 372 23.14 -41.48 8.91
C VAL A 372 23.05 -42.98 9.15
N ASP A 373 22.06 -43.43 9.94
CA ASP A 373 21.87 -44.84 10.26
C ASP A 373 20.42 -45.13 10.66
N GLY A 374 20.09 -46.36 10.95
CA GLY A 374 18.81 -46.83 11.46
C GLY A 374 18.69 -48.34 11.51
N SER A 375 17.48 -48.83 11.70
CA SER A 375 17.17 -50.24 11.52
C SER A 375 15.74 -50.47 11.10
N TYR A 376 15.51 -51.58 10.43
CA TYR A 376 14.18 -51.99 10.01
C TYR A 376 13.88 -53.45 10.40
N HIS A 377 12.60 -53.77 10.47
CA HIS A 377 12.13 -55.13 10.68
C HIS A 377 11.42 -55.61 9.42
N THR A 378 11.77 -56.80 8.93
CA THR A 378 11.30 -57.34 7.64
C THR A 378 9.79 -57.41 7.50
N VAL A 379 9.05 -57.54 8.64
CA VAL A 379 7.57 -57.68 8.66
C VAL A 379 6.86 -56.47 9.22
N ASP A 380 7.44 -55.82 10.25
CA ASP A 380 6.76 -54.74 11.03
C ASP A 380 7.12 -53.33 10.57
N SER A 381 8.07 -53.18 9.64
CA SER A 381 8.44 -51.85 9.13
C SER A 381 7.48 -51.35 8.05
N SER A 382 7.15 -50.08 8.15
CA SER A 382 6.25 -49.38 7.20
C SER A 382 6.67 -47.92 7.03
N GLU A 383 6.20 -47.28 5.93
CA GLU A 383 6.42 -45.83 5.72
C GLU A 383 5.92 -45.00 6.92
N MET A 384 4.75 -45.37 7.46
CA MET A 384 4.17 -44.67 8.62
C MET A 384 5.08 -44.81 9.86
N ALA A 385 5.70 -46.00 10.08
CA ALA A 385 6.60 -46.23 11.23
C ALA A 385 7.87 -45.35 11.11
N PHE A 386 8.47 -45.26 9.91
CA PHE A 386 9.63 -44.38 9.66
C PHE A 386 9.27 -42.91 9.75
N LYS A 387 8.15 -42.50 9.19
CA LYS A 387 7.63 -41.12 9.35
C LYS A 387 7.50 -40.75 10.83
N THR A 388 6.88 -41.65 11.63
CA THR A 388 6.68 -41.43 13.07
C THR A 388 7.99 -41.40 13.82
N ALA A 389 8.92 -42.34 13.52
CA ALA A 389 10.25 -42.36 14.11
C ALA A 389 11.02 -41.07 13.87
N THR A 390 10.94 -40.50 12.64
CA THR A 390 11.55 -39.22 12.29
C THR A 390 10.94 -38.05 13.08
N MET A 391 9.62 -38.01 13.21
CA MET A 391 8.95 -36.97 14.00
C MET A 391 9.33 -37.04 15.49
N MET A 392 9.49 -38.25 16.04
CA MET A 392 9.99 -38.46 17.42
C MET A 392 11.46 -38.02 17.51
N CYS A 393 12.29 -38.43 16.55
CA CYS A 393 13.70 -38.07 16.49
C CYS A 393 13.91 -36.55 16.50
N PHE A 394 13.16 -35.83 15.68
CA PHE A 394 13.17 -34.37 15.64
C PHE A 394 12.82 -33.75 17.02
N LYS A 395 11.74 -34.22 17.66
CA LYS A 395 11.32 -33.74 18.98
C LYS A 395 12.33 -33.96 20.07
N GLU A 396 13.10 -35.07 20.01
CA GLU A 396 14.14 -35.43 21.00
C GLU A 396 15.47 -34.72 20.71
N ALA A 397 15.77 -34.44 19.42
CA ALA A 397 17.03 -33.84 18.97
C ALA A 397 17.06 -32.33 19.15
N ILE A 398 16.03 -31.64 18.68
CA ILE A 398 16.03 -30.17 18.57
C ILE A 398 16.25 -29.46 19.93
N PRO A 399 15.68 -29.92 21.07
CA PRO A 399 15.99 -29.31 22.38
C PRO A 399 17.47 -29.37 22.76
N LYS A 400 18.19 -30.40 22.28
CA LYS A 400 19.63 -30.60 22.55
C LYS A 400 20.53 -29.78 21.62
N ALA A 401 19.97 -29.30 20.48
CA ALA A 401 20.67 -28.54 19.46
C ALA A 401 20.72 -27.02 19.75
N SER A 402 20.40 -26.62 20.99
CA SER A 402 20.28 -25.19 21.36
C SER A 402 19.32 -24.43 20.46
N PRO A 403 18.02 -24.72 20.54
CA PRO A 403 17.02 -24.05 19.71
C PRO A 403 17.00 -22.54 19.97
N ALA A 404 16.73 -21.76 18.95
CA ALA A 404 16.69 -20.30 18.98
C ALA A 404 15.48 -19.77 18.24
N LEU A 405 14.97 -18.64 18.72
CA LEU A 405 13.91 -17.90 18.06
C LEU A 405 14.51 -16.92 17.04
N LEU A 406 13.89 -16.84 15.88
CA LEU A 406 14.19 -15.86 14.85
C LEU A 406 13.03 -14.86 14.76
N GLU A 407 13.37 -13.57 14.65
CA GLU A 407 12.42 -12.50 14.40
C GLU A 407 12.60 -11.92 12.98
N PRO A 408 11.51 -11.57 12.28
CA PRO A 408 11.61 -10.98 10.95
C PRO A 408 12.13 -9.55 11.05
N TYR A 409 13.09 -9.21 10.19
CA TYR A 409 13.62 -7.87 9.99
C TYR A 409 13.02 -7.23 8.74
N MET A 410 12.76 -5.95 8.84
CA MET A 410 12.20 -5.13 7.77
C MET A 410 13.23 -4.12 7.31
N LYS A 411 13.36 -3.96 6.01
CA LYS A 411 14.09 -2.84 5.41
C LYS A 411 13.14 -1.68 5.25
N MET A 412 13.49 -0.56 5.82
CA MET A 412 12.71 0.68 5.82
C MET A 412 13.41 1.75 4.99
N LYS A 413 12.63 2.50 4.23
CA LYS A 413 13.05 3.73 3.56
C LYS A 413 12.12 4.82 4.06
N VAL A 414 12.67 5.84 4.68
CA VAL A 414 11.92 6.97 5.23
C VAL A 414 12.38 8.23 4.51
N ILE A 415 11.43 9.02 4.01
CA ILE A 415 11.67 10.27 3.29
C ILE A 415 11.03 11.39 4.10
N VAL A 416 11.86 12.36 4.50
CA VAL A 416 11.46 13.50 5.35
C VAL A 416 12.21 14.75 4.96
N ASP A 417 11.71 15.90 5.42
CA ASP A 417 12.47 17.15 5.39
C ASP A 417 13.72 17.05 6.26
N GLU A 418 14.79 17.78 5.90
CA GLU A 418 16.06 17.81 6.62
C GLU A 418 15.88 18.12 8.12
N ALA A 419 14.93 19.00 8.45
CA ALA A 419 14.64 19.39 9.84
C ALA A 419 14.25 18.21 10.75
N TYR A 420 13.66 17.15 10.22
CA TYR A 420 13.23 15.98 11.00
C TYR A 420 14.27 14.85 11.06
N THR A 421 15.38 14.95 10.34
CA THR A 421 16.38 13.87 10.23
C THR A 421 16.90 13.42 11.60
N GLY A 422 17.22 14.39 12.50
CA GLY A 422 17.70 14.08 13.84
C GLY A 422 16.71 13.30 14.69
N ASP A 423 15.44 13.68 14.64
CA ASP A 423 14.36 13.02 15.39
C ASP A 423 14.09 11.62 14.85
N ILE A 424 14.13 11.41 13.54
CA ILE A 424 14.00 10.08 12.92
C ILE A 424 15.16 9.17 13.33
N MET A 425 16.40 9.66 13.31
CA MET A 425 17.58 8.90 13.75
C MET A 425 17.45 8.49 15.23
N SER A 426 16.99 9.42 16.09
CA SER A 426 16.74 9.15 17.50
C SER A 426 15.63 8.10 17.68
N ASN A 427 14.55 8.21 16.94
CA ASN A 427 13.44 7.23 16.96
C ASN A 427 13.92 5.83 16.55
N PHE A 428 14.71 5.72 15.49
CA PHE A 428 15.28 4.44 15.04
C PHE A 428 16.14 3.77 16.11
N ASN A 429 16.93 4.53 16.86
CA ASN A 429 17.73 3.99 17.97
C ASN A 429 16.83 3.33 19.04
N THR A 430 15.67 3.93 19.35
CA THR A 430 14.72 3.34 20.32
C THR A 430 14.06 2.06 19.83
N LYS A 431 14.03 1.85 18.50
CA LYS A 431 13.39 0.71 17.83
C LYS A 431 14.35 -0.42 17.45
N ARG A 432 15.52 -0.45 18.02
CA ARG A 432 16.59 -1.42 17.69
C ARG A 432 16.91 -1.42 16.17
N ALA A 433 16.65 -0.32 15.49
CA ALA A 433 16.91 -0.19 14.07
C ALA A 433 18.40 0.09 13.80
N ARG A 434 18.91 -0.46 12.72
CA ARG A 434 20.25 -0.20 12.19
C ARG A 434 20.12 0.73 11.00
N VAL A 435 20.59 1.97 11.12
CA VAL A 435 20.63 2.90 9.98
C VAL A 435 21.76 2.48 9.05
N ILE A 436 21.43 2.23 7.80
CA ILE A 436 22.36 1.77 6.75
C ILE A 436 22.94 2.97 5.99
N GLY A 437 22.15 4.01 5.77
CA GLY A 437 22.59 5.21 5.07
C GLY A 437 21.51 6.27 4.96
N SER A 438 21.93 7.44 4.49
CA SER A 438 21.02 8.55 4.17
C SER A 438 21.52 9.26 2.90
N ASP A 439 20.57 9.64 2.02
CA ASP A 439 20.83 10.34 0.77
C ASP A 439 19.95 11.58 0.68
N VAL A 440 20.49 12.65 0.10
CA VAL A 440 19.70 13.85 -0.26
C VAL A 440 19.08 13.63 -1.63
N LEU A 441 17.77 13.79 -1.72
CA LEU A 441 17.01 13.67 -2.99
C LEU A 441 17.07 14.99 -3.78
N SER A 442 16.69 14.93 -5.07
CA SER A 442 16.72 16.08 -5.99
C SER A 442 15.78 17.22 -5.58
N ASP A 443 14.76 16.95 -4.79
CA ASP A 443 13.80 17.90 -4.24
C ASP A 443 14.20 18.46 -2.86
N GLY A 444 15.40 18.09 -2.38
CA GLY A 444 15.93 18.53 -1.08
C GLY A 444 15.46 17.71 0.12
N LEU A 445 14.62 16.72 -0.08
CA LEU A 445 14.23 15.78 0.98
C LEU A 445 15.35 14.80 1.30
N ILE A 446 15.35 14.27 2.52
CA ILE A 446 16.32 13.28 2.99
C ILE A 446 15.68 11.90 2.98
N LYS A 447 16.31 10.95 2.27
CA LYS A 447 15.95 9.54 2.29
C LYS A 447 16.86 8.81 3.28
N ILE A 448 16.27 8.18 4.29
CA ILE A 448 16.97 7.39 5.31
C ILE A 448 16.63 5.92 5.10
N VAL A 449 17.64 5.07 5.03
CA VAL A 449 17.48 3.61 4.91
C VAL A 449 17.90 2.96 6.22
N ALA A 450 17.03 2.12 6.77
CA ALA A 450 17.29 1.41 8.02
C ALA A 450 16.73 -0.03 7.97
N GLU A 451 17.28 -0.89 8.81
CA GLU A 451 16.82 -2.26 9.06
C GLU A 451 16.35 -2.37 10.49
N ALA A 452 15.14 -2.88 10.71
CA ALA A 452 14.56 -2.96 12.04
C ALA A 452 13.72 -4.23 12.22
N PRO A 453 13.62 -4.76 13.47
CA PRO A 453 12.71 -5.85 13.74
C PRO A 453 11.27 -5.46 13.45
N MET A 454 10.52 -6.32 12.76
CA MET A 454 9.11 -6.06 12.39
C MET A 454 8.27 -5.62 13.59
N ARG A 455 8.50 -6.24 14.73
CA ARG A 455 7.79 -5.94 15.98
C ARG A 455 7.87 -4.46 16.38
N GLU A 456 9.02 -3.83 16.21
CA GLU A 456 9.27 -2.46 16.64
C GLU A 456 8.68 -1.41 15.68
N VAL A 457 8.42 -1.82 14.43
CA VAL A 457 8.04 -0.90 13.34
C VAL A 457 6.62 -1.11 12.79
N MET A 458 5.84 -2.05 13.35
CA MET A 458 4.46 -2.28 12.91
C MET A 458 3.56 -1.04 12.98
N ASN A 459 3.80 -0.16 13.94
CA ASN A 459 3.04 1.07 14.13
C ASN A 459 3.83 2.32 13.67
N TYR A 460 4.86 2.15 12.85
CA TYR A 460 5.77 3.23 12.46
C TYR A 460 5.05 4.40 11.76
N ALA A 461 3.97 4.16 11.04
CA ALA A 461 3.14 5.21 10.44
C ALA A 461 2.66 6.26 11.46
N VAL A 462 2.31 5.81 12.67
CA VAL A 462 1.84 6.69 13.74
C VAL A 462 3.01 7.51 14.30
N ASP A 463 4.15 6.86 14.52
CA ASP A 463 5.36 7.52 15.02
C ASP A 463 5.87 8.57 14.04
N LEU A 464 6.01 8.18 12.76
CA LEU A 464 6.46 9.07 11.69
C LEU A 464 5.56 10.30 11.55
N ARG A 465 4.23 10.10 11.54
CA ARG A 465 3.28 11.22 11.48
C ARG A 465 3.44 12.16 12.67
N SER A 466 3.62 11.62 13.87
CA SER A 466 3.82 12.43 15.08
C SER A 466 5.10 13.25 15.03
N ILE A 467 6.19 12.66 14.55
CA ILE A 467 7.51 13.33 14.45
C ILE A 467 7.49 14.42 13.37
N THR A 468 6.91 14.10 12.18
CA THR A 468 7.01 14.96 10.99
C THR A 468 5.76 15.83 10.78
N GLN A 469 4.84 15.87 11.73
CA GLN A 469 3.54 16.57 11.58
C GLN A 469 2.78 16.15 10.32
N GLY A 470 2.94 14.89 9.91
CA GLY A 470 2.30 14.30 8.75
C GLY A 470 3.02 14.49 7.41
N GLN A 471 4.20 15.09 7.38
CA GLN A 471 4.95 15.38 6.14
C GLN A 471 5.90 14.24 5.70
N GLY A 472 6.14 13.25 6.58
CA GLY A 472 7.00 12.12 6.25
C GLY A 472 6.27 11.01 5.52
N VAL A 473 6.99 10.33 4.61
CA VAL A 473 6.54 9.09 3.97
C VAL A 473 7.53 7.96 4.23
N PHE A 474 7.05 6.71 4.25
CA PHE A 474 7.93 5.57 4.41
C PHE A 474 7.48 4.39 3.57
N GLU A 475 8.45 3.53 3.27
CA GLU A 475 8.27 2.22 2.68
C GLU A 475 8.86 1.17 3.61
N MET A 476 8.26 -0.02 3.62
CA MET A 476 8.72 -1.12 4.45
C MET A 476 8.57 -2.43 3.67
N GLU A 477 9.65 -3.19 3.59
CA GLU A 477 9.68 -4.50 2.94
C GLU A 477 10.35 -5.54 3.86
N PHE A 478 9.93 -6.80 3.76
CA PHE A 478 10.60 -7.90 4.47
C PHE A 478 12.03 -8.05 3.94
N LEU A 479 12.98 -8.14 4.86
CA LEU A 479 14.39 -8.30 4.52
C LEU A 479 14.85 -9.75 4.72
N ASP A 480 14.87 -10.21 5.97
CA ASP A 480 15.39 -11.53 6.37
C ASP A 480 14.94 -11.86 7.80
N TYR A 481 15.34 -13.01 8.29
CA TYR A 481 15.18 -13.44 9.68
C TYR A 481 16.50 -13.31 10.43
N GLU A 482 16.46 -12.72 11.63
CA GLU A 482 17.61 -12.65 12.53
C GLU A 482 17.28 -13.22 13.91
N PHE A 483 18.32 -13.54 14.71
CA PHE A 483 18.11 -14.03 16.06
C PHE A 483 17.39 -12.99 16.92
N ALA A 484 16.28 -13.42 17.52
CA ALA A 484 15.54 -12.58 18.46
C ALA A 484 16.37 -12.28 19.72
N SER A 485 16.20 -11.07 20.28
CA SER A 485 16.84 -10.71 21.52
C SER A 485 16.32 -11.56 22.71
N ASP A 486 17.12 -11.72 23.76
CA ASP A 486 16.73 -12.48 24.94
C ASP A 486 15.44 -11.97 25.59
N ALA A 487 15.16 -10.67 25.50
CA ALA A 487 13.92 -10.08 26.00
C ALA A 487 12.71 -10.59 25.20
N VAL A 488 12.81 -10.60 23.87
CA VAL A 488 11.77 -11.11 22.98
C VAL A 488 11.58 -12.61 23.17
N VAL A 489 12.67 -13.38 23.28
CA VAL A 489 12.60 -14.83 23.53
C VAL A 489 11.81 -15.12 24.80
N ARG A 490 12.12 -14.43 25.91
CA ARG A 490 11.41 -14.64 27.19
C ARG A 490 9.92 -14.31 27.09
N GLU A 491 9.56 -13.27 26.36
CA GLU A 491 8.16 -12.88 26.20
C GLU A 491 7.38 -13.86 25.32
N VAL A 492 8.00 -14.33 24.22
CA VAL A 492 7.33 -15.19 23.24
C VAL A 492 7.21 -16.64 23.72
N VAL A 493 8.25 -17.15 24.39
CA VAL A 493 8.29 -18.56 24.88
C VAL A 493 7.45 -18.75 26.13
N ASN A 494 7.29 -17.72 26.98
CA ASN A 494 6.51 -17.81 28.21
C ASN A 494 5.01 -17.47 28.04
N LYS A 495 4.56 -17.13 26.82
CA LYS A 495 3.14 -17.02 26.46
C LYS A 495 2.56 -18.37 26.07
#